data_8be21116fe6a16e9242ae4f92e4df099
#
_entry.id   8be21116fe6a16e9242ae4f92e4df099
#
_cell.length_a   1.000
_cell.length_b   1.000
_cell.length_c   1.000
_cell.angle_alpha   90.00
_cell.angle_beta   90.00
_cell.angle_gamma   90.00
#
_symmetry.space_group_name_H-M   'P 1'
#
loop_
_entity.id
_entity.type
_entity.pdbx_description
1 polymer ?
#
loop_
_entity_poly.entity_id
_entity_poly.type
_entity_poly.pdbx_seq_one_letter_code
_entity_poly.pdbx_strand_id
1 'polypeptide(L)'
;MGEGTQAQAGAFLNVERSYGGKRWRPRLTDERGALAISQQLELPDALGRILAARGVDVSEAEAFLDPKLRDLLPDPSHLLDMDRAVERIVAAINAGEKIGVFADYDVDGACSGALLAKFFGAIGRDVTVYVPDRIAEGYGPNTPALMKLKDAGVSLVITVDCGTTAFAPLAAAAEAGLDVVVVDHHVAEPELPQAVAVVNPNRLDEISPVGQLCAAGVTFLVIIAVNRALRDAFWYGEGHNEPKLMAWLDLVALATVADVVPLTGVNRALVRQGLAIMARRGNPGITALADISKLEEKPEAWHLGFMLGPRVNAGGRVGEAGLGVQLLTTTDPDAAIGMAMRLDQYNTERREIEVGVLDAAMAQAERQASGDSPLILVASEGWHPGVIGIVAGRIKEIYNLPACVVAIEGGLGKGSGRSVPGVELGPAVIAAHQAGLLVNGGGHSMAAGFTVPEDKIADFRHFLSDHIARQLAGERLAPDIGIDGALSPEGATVELIELLHGAGPFGAGNPRPRFVLPAVSPINARIVGTDHVSCFLAPPEGGKRLKAIFFRAAGTPGGEALLNARGGVLHVAGHLNIDTWQGNRKAQFVIEDVAQAI
;
A
#
# COMPACT_ATOMS: atom_id res chain seq x y z
N MET A 1 -32.02 -3.82 6.77
CA MET A 1 -32.99 -2.77 7.14
C MET A 1 -32.22 -1.55 7.60
N GLY A 2 -32.45 -0.40 6.98
CA GLY A 2 -31.97 0.90 7.43
C GLY A 2 -30.65 1.37 6.83
N GLU A 3 -30.56 1.58 5.50
CA GLU A 3 -29.67 2.58 4.93
C GLU A 3 -30.11 3.96 5.42
N GLY A 4 -29.53 4.38 6.54
CA GLY A 4 -29.64 5.77 6.97
C GLY A 4 -28.87 6.63 5.97
N THR A 5 -29.59 7.40 5.18
CA THR A 5 -29.08 8.54 4.42
C THR A 5 -28.23 9.38 5.37
N GLN A 6 -26.90 9.24 5.33
CA GLN A 6 -26.00 10.19 5.99
C GLN A 6 -26.26 11.55 5.32
N ALA A 7 -26.88 12.45 6.06
CA ALA A 7 -26.99 13.85 5.66
C ALA A 7 -25.57 14.30 5.28
N GLN A 8 -25.37 14.73 4.03
CA GLN A 8 -24.07 15.21 3.57
C GLN A 8 -23.66 16.36 4.47
N ALA A 9 -22.68 16.15 5.33
CA ALA A 9 -22.12 17.22 6.14
C ALA A 9 -21.66 18.34 5.20
N GLY A 10 -21.96 19.59 5.54
CA GLY A 10 -21.55 20.76 4.76
C GLY A 10 -20.04 20.77 4.54
N ALA A 11 -19.57 21.43 3.50
CA ALA A 11 -18.15 21.55 3.24
C ALA A 11 -17.43 22.28 4.38
N PHE A 12 -16.22 21.82 4.73
CA PHE A 12 -15.42 22.45 5.77
C PHE A 12 -15.08 23.89 5.39
N LEU A 13 -15.38 24.85 6.26
CA LEU A 13 -15.32 26.30 5.99
C LEU A 13 -16.06 26.73 4.71
N ASN A 14 -17.13 26.02 4.32
CA ASN A 14 -17.90 26.23 3.09
C ASN A 14 -17.09 26.13 1.78
N VAL A 15 -15.93 25.44 1.79
CA VAL A 15 -15.12 25.25 0.61
C VAL A 15 -15.68 24.08 -0.21
N GLU A 16 -16.65 24.40 -1.08
CA GLU A 16 -17.21 23.43 -2.05
C GLU A 16 -16.26 23.23 -3.24
N ARG A 17 -15.44 24.23 -3.57
CA ARG A 17 -14.46 24.16 -4.65
C ARG A 17 -13.24 25.02 -4.33
N SER A 18 -12.11 24.37 -4.05
CA SER A 18 -10.81 25.01 -3.85
C SER A 18 -10.18 25.47 -5.17
N TYR A 19 -9.01 26.13 -5.13
CA TYR A 19 -8.20 26.40 -6.33
C TYR A 19 -7.72 25.11 -7.02
N GLY A 20 -7.55 24.01 -6.27
CA GLY A 20 -7.27 22.67 -6.80
C GLY A 20 -8.53 21.93 -7.30
N GLY A 21 -9.69 22.59 -7.34
CA GLY A 21 -10.96 22.00 -7.79
C GLY A 21 -11.58 21.01 -6.80
N LYS A 22 -11.09 20.94 -5.57
CA LYS A 22 -11.49 19.95 -4.57
C LYS A 22 -12.50 20.52 -3.58
N ARG A 23 -13.42 19.66 -3.13
CA ARG A 23 -14.29 19.93 -1.97
C ARG A 23 -13.56 19.58 -0.68
N TRP A 24 -13.66 20.42 0.34
CA TRP A 24 -13.11 20.14 1.66
C TRP A 24 -14.16 19.50 2.55
N ARG A 25 -13.96 18.23 2.88
CA ARG A 25 -14.90 17.44 3.68
C ARG A 25 -14.37 17.27 5.11
N PRO A 26 -15.17 17.61 6.16
CA PRO A 26 -14.78 17.29 7.53
C PRO A 26 -14.70 15.76 7.69
N ARG A 27 -13.62 15.27 8.33
CA ARG A 27 -13.52 13.85 8.69
C ARG A 27 -14.23 13.54 9.99
N LEU A 28 -14.22 14.49 10.93
CA LEU A 28 -14.87 14.34 12.21
C LEU A 28 -16.39 14.46 12.05
N THR A 29 -17.12 13.47 12.56
CA THR A 29 -18.58 13.44 12.63
C THR A 29 -19.09 13.43 14.06
N ASP A 30 -18.25 13.05 15.03
CA ASP A 30 -18.59 12.98 16.46
C ASP A 30 -17.73 13.94 17.30
N GLU A 31 -18.21 15.17 17.44
CA GLU A 31 -17.57 16.19 18.30
C GLU A 31 -17.57 15.82 19.77
N ARG A 32 -18.57 15.05 20.25
CA ARG A 32 -18.66 14.66 21.67
C ARG A 32 -17.63 13.58 22.00
N GLY A 33 -17.48 12.58 21.12
CA GLY A 33 -16.45 11.57 21.28
C GLY A 33 -15.04 12.19 21.26
N ALA A 34 -14.78 13.13 20.35
CA ALA A 34 -13.52 13.85 20.30
C ALA A 34 -13.18 14.58 21.61
N LEU A 35 -14.17 15.31 22.17
CA LEU A 35 -14.01 16.03 23.43
C LEU A 35 -13.81 15.05 24.60
N ALA A 36 -14.55 13.95 24.66
CA ALA A 36 -14.42 12.95 25.69
C ALA A 36 -13.00 12.31 25.69
N ILE A 37 -12.47 11.97 24.50
CA ILE A 37 -11.09 11.45 24.36
C ILE A 37 -10.08 12.49 24.90
N SER A 38 -10.20 13.76 24.48
CA SER A 38 -9.28 14.81 24.90
C SER A 38 -9.28 15.02 26.41
N GLN A 39 -10.47 15.04 27.03
CA GLN A 39 -10.62 15.24 28.47
C GLN A 39 -10.14 14.05 29.29
N GLN A 40 -10.51 12.82 28.90
CA GLN A 40 -10.17 11.64 29.69
C GLN A 40 -8.67 11.31 29.64
N LEU A 41 -8.01 11.56 28.52
CA LEU A 41 -6.60 11.25 28.34
C LEU A 41 -5.68 12.49 28.47
N GLU A 42 -6.25 13.64 28.85
CA GLU A 42 -5.52 14.92 28.97
C GLU A 42 -4.75 15.29 27.69
N LEU A 43 -5.36 15.01 26.51
CA LEU A 43 -4.74 15.24 25.20
C LEU A 43 -5.19 16.59 24.61
N PRO A 44 -4.36 17.20 23.74
CA PRO A 44 -4.80 18.35 22.95
C PRO A 44 -6.05 18.02 22.12
N ASP A 45 -6.98 18.99 21.99
CA ASP A 45 -8.21 18.84 21.22
C ASP A 45 -7.96 18.29 19.80
N ALA A 46 -6.93 18.78 19.12
CA ALA A 46 -6.55 18.31 17.79
C ALA A 46 -6.31 16.79 17.73
N LEU A 47 -5.71 16.19 18.77
CA LEU A 47 -5.44 14.75 18.80
C LEU A 47 -6.72 13.95 19.09
N GLY A 48 -7.57 14.42 20.02
CA GLY A 48 -8.87 13.79 20.27
C GLY A 48 -9.77 13.81 19.05
N ARG A 49 -9.79 14.91 18.28
CA ARG A 49 -10.52 15.03 17.00
C ARG A 49 -10.00 14.03 15.96
N ILE A 50 -8.69 13.86 15.87
CA ILE A 50 -8.08 12.87 14.95
C ILE A 50 -8.49 11.46 15.34
N LEU A 51 -8.41 11.09 16.60
CA LEU A 51 -8.79 9.75 17.07
C LEU A 51 -10.26 9.46 16.80
N ALA A 52 -11.16 10.36 17.17
CA ALA A 52 -12.59 10.23 16.90
C ALA A 52 -12.89 10.16 15.37
N ALA A 53 -12.20 10.97 14.55
CA ALA A 53 -12.31 10.92 13.10
C ALA A 53 -11.79 9.60 12.47
N ARG A 54 -11.07 8.79 13.24
CA ARG A 54 -10.63 7.42 12.86
C ARG A 54 -11.58 6.35 13.40
N GLY A 55 -12.69 6.74 14.04
CA GLY A 55 -13.64 5.82 14.65
C GLY A 55 -13.13 5.21 15.96
N VAL A 56 -12.14 5.83 16.60
CA VAL A 56 -11.57 5.34 17.87
C VAL A 56 -12.45 5.82 19.01
N ASP A 57 -12.96 4.88 19.81
CA ASP A 57 -13.70 5.19 21.03
C ASP A 57 -12.76 5.59 22.18
N VAL A 58 -13.33 6.26 23.18
CA VAL A 58 -12.60 6.69 24.37
C VAL A 58 -11.88 5.52 25.06
N SER A 59 -12.54 4.37 25.15
CA SER A 59 -11.98 3.14 25.77
C SER A 59 -10.82 2.53 24.98
N GLU A 60 -10.72 2.81 23.68
CA GLU A 60 -9.69 2.28 22.78
C GLU A 60 -8.54 3.26 22.53
N ALA A 61 -8.72 4.52 22.89
CA ALA A 61 -7.81 5.60 22.51
C ALA A 61 -6.39 5.40 23.06
N GLU A 62 -6.24 4.90 24.29
CA GLU A 62 -4.92 4.59 24.86
C GLU A 62 -4.22 3.46 24.10
N ALA A 63 -4.96 2.36 23.80
CA ALA A 63 -4.44 1.24 23.03
C ALA A 63 -4.13 1.62 21.57
N PHE A 64 -4.89 2.56 21.00
CA PHE A 64 -4.59 3.11 19.68
C PHE A 64 -3.29 3.90 19.67
N LEU A 65 -3.03 4.72 20.69
CA LEU A 65 -1.81 5.52 20.80
C LEU A 65 -0.58 4.68 21.16
N ASP A 66 -0.76 3.60 21.91
CA ASP A 66 0.32 2.66 22.27
C ASP A 66 -0.08 1.19 21.97
N PRO A 67 -0.21 0.81 20.68
CA PRO A 67 -0.62 -0.51 20.28
C PRO A 67 0.45 -1.54 20.64
N LYS A 68 0.10 -2.45 21.56
CA LYS A 68 0.98 -3.53 21.98
C LYS A 68 0.67 -4.80 21.20
N LEU A 69 1.68 -5.33 20.54
CA LEU A 69 1.51 -6.53 19.71
C LEU A 69 0.98 -7.73 20.51
N ARG A 70 1.40 -7.89 21.78
CA ARG A 70 0.90 -8.96 22.68
C ARG A 70 -0.62 -8.94 22.89
N ASP A 71 -1.23 -7.74 22.79
CA ASP A 71 -2.66 -7.56 23.08
C ASP A 71 -3.51 -7.61 21.77
N LEU A 72 -2.86 -7.41 20.60
CA LEU A 72 -3.51 -7.31 19.29
C LEU A 72 -3.22 -8.51 18.37
N LEU A 73 -2.12 -9.24 18.60
CA LEU A 73 -1.78 -10.41 17.79
C LEU A 73 -2.76 -11.55 18.12
N PRO A 74 -3.55 -12.03 17.16
CA PRO A 74 -4.47 -13.13 17.43
C PRO A 74 -3.73 -14.45 17.63
N ASP A 75 -4.37 -15.42 18.27
CA ASP A 75 -3.90 -16.80 18.21
C ASP A 75 -3.97 -17.27 16.74
N PRO A 76 -2.87 -17.75 16.15
CA PRO A 76 -2.87 -18.18 14.76
C PRO A 76 -3.93 -19.26 14.43
N SER A 77 -4.30 -20.13 15.38
CA SER A 77 -5.31 -21.16 15.19
C SER A 77 -6.74 -20.62 14.96
N HIS A 78 -6.95 -19.30 15.06
CA HIS A 78 -8.19 -18.67 14.63
C HIS A 78 -8.41 -18.74 13.12
N LEU A 79 -7.32 -18.80 12.33
CA LEU A 79 -7.43 -18.89 10.88
C LEU A 79 -7.80 -20.32 10.47
N LEU A 80 -8.77 -20.45 9.59
CA LEU A 80 -9.15 -21.74 9.01
C LEU A 80 -7.94 -22.39 8.32
N ASP A 81 -7.88 -23.71 8.39
CA ASP A 81 -6.78 -24.56 7.88
C ASP A 81 -5.39 -24.32 8.51
N MET A 82 -5.23 -23.40 9.47
CA MET A 82 -3.94 -23.15 10.12
C MET A 82 -3.36 -24.42 10.75
N ASP A 83 -4.15 -25.15 11.50
CA ASP A 83 -3.67 -26.36 12.18
C ASP A 83 -3.27 -27.44 11.17
N ARG A 84 -4.02 -27.61 10.06
CA ARG A 84 -3.65 -28.54 8.96
C ARG A 84 -2.36 -28.14 8.28
N ALA A 85 -2.17 -26.83 8.04
CA ALA A 85 -0.91 -26.29 7.49
C ALA A 85 0.26 -26.58 8.42
N VAL A 86 0.10 -26.33 9.73
CA VAL A 86 1.11 -26.58 10.75
C VAL A 86 1.46 -28.08 10.83
N GLU A 87 0.48 -28.96 10.89
CA GLU A 87 0.70 -30.42 10.93
C GLU A 87 1.53 -30.88 9.72
N ARG A 88 1.18 -30.43 8.50
CA ARG A 88 1.90 -30.83 7.28
C ARG A 88 3.33 -30.28 7.23
N ILE A 89 3.50 -29.00 7.62
CA ILE A 89 4.82 -28.37 7.67
C ILE A 89 5.72 -29.04 8.71
N VAL A 90 5.23 -29.29 9.91
CA VAL A 90 5.96 -29.98 10.98
C VAL A 90 6.30 -31.42 10.59
N ALA A 91 5.39 -32.13 9.91
CA ALA A 91 5.68 -33.47 9.38
C ALA A 91 6.84 -33.43 8.38
N ALA A 92 6.85 -32.46 7.45
CA ALA A 92 7.95 -32.27 6.50
C ALA A 92 9.28 -31.97 7.19
N ILE A 93 9.27 -31.09 8.20
CA ILE A 93 10.45 -30.76 9.01
C ILE A 93 11.01 -32.01 9.68
N ASN A 94 10.16 -32.79 10.35
CA ASN A 94 10.57 -34.00 11.06
C ASN A 94 11.10 -35.08 10.12
N ALA A 95 10.47 -35.26 8.96
CA ALA A 95 10.89 -36.24 7.96
C ALA A 95 12.12 -35.81 7.15
N GLY A 96 12.56 -34.54 7.27
CA GLY A 96 13.66 -34.00 6.47
C GLY A 96 13.29 -33.87 5.00
N GLU A 97 12.01 -33.64 4.69
CA GLU A 97 11.55 -33.44 3.32
C GLU A 97 12.11 -32.16 2.72
N LYS A 98 12.26 -32.14 1.41
CA LYS A 98 12.63 -30.93 0.68
C LYS A 98 11.43 -30.03 0.49
N ILE A 99 11.49 -28.82 1.06
CA ILE A 99 10.41 -27.83 1.03
C ILE A 99 10.74 -26.76 -0.01
N GLY A 100 9.75 -26.42 -0.84
CA GLY A 100 9.77 -25.27 -1.74
C GLY A 100 8.91 -24.13 -1.20
N VAL A 101 9.33 -22.91 -1.44
CA VAL A 101 8.54 -21.69 -1.21
C VAL A 101 8.30 -21.04 -2.57
N PHE A 102 7.05 -20.94 -2.97
CA PHE A 102 6.67 -20.23 -4.18
C PHE A 102 6.14 -18.85 -3.78
N ALA A 103 6.90 -17.79 -4.05
CA ALA A 103 6.58 -16.43 -3.62
C ALA A 103 6.19 -15.56 -4.81
N ASP A 104 5.24 -14.64 -4.63
CA ASP A 104 4.98 -13.61 -5.65
C ASP A 104 6.20 -12.69 -5.81
N TYR A 105 6.27 -11.98 -6.93
CA TYR A 105 7.41 -11.15 -7.36
C TYR A 105 7.43 -9.73 -6.77
N ASP A 106 6.44 -9.35 -5.97
CA ASP A 106 6.38 -8.02 -5.35
C ASP A 106 6.97 -7.99 -3.93
N VAL A 107 6.83 -6.87 -3.22
CA VAL A 107 7.40 -6.71 -1.87
C VAL A 107 6.75 -7.65 -0.87
N ASP A 108 5.43 -7.88 -0.95
CA ASP A 108 4.73 -8.75 0.00
C ASP A 108 5.15 -10.21 -0.19
N GLY A 109 5.17 -10.69 -1.45
CA GLY A 109 5.71 -12.00 -1.78
C GLY A 109 7.18 -12.16 -1.41
N ALA A 110 8.01 -11.15 -1.71
CA ALA A 110 9.43 -11.18 -1.37
C ALA A 110 9.68 -11.22 0.15
N CYS A 111 8.94 -10.44 0.95
CA CYS A 111 9.05 -10.46 2.41
C CYS A 111 8.52 -11.77 2.99
N SER A 112 7.42 -12.30 2.46
CA SER A 112 6.83 -13.58 2.87
C SER A 112 7.79 -14.74 2.60
N GLY A 113 8.37 -14.78 1.40
CA GLY A 113 9.40 -15.77 1.04
C GLY A 113 10.65 -15.66 1.90
N ALA A 114 11.09 -14.41 2.19
CA ALA A 114 12.22 -14.16 3.06
C ALA A 114 11.96 -14.59 4.51
N LEU A 115 10.75 -14.36 5.05
CA LEU A 115 10.37 -14.81 6.39
C LEU A 115 10.45 -16.32 6.52
N LEU A 116 9.89 -17.08 5.55
CA LEU A 116 9.99 -18.55 5.56
C LEU A 116 11.43 -19.02 5.40
N ALA A 117 12.20 -18.46 4.47
CA ALA A 117 13.60 -18.84 4.27
C ALA A 117 14.44 -18.59 5.53
N LYS A 118 14.24 -17.45 6.21
CA LYS A 118 14.90 -17.15 7.50
C LYS A 118 14.47 -18.11 8.61
N PHE A 119 13.17 -18.45 8.67
CA PHE A 119 12.66 -19.36 9.68
C PHE A 119 13.25 -20.78 9.50
N PHE A 120 13.14 -21.34 8.29
CA PHE A 120 13.67 -22.66 8.01
C PHE A 120 15.19 -22.73 8.20
N GLY A 121 15.92 -21.72 7.71
CA GLY A 121 17.36 -21.62 7.93
C GLY A 121 17.73 -21.57 9.42
N ALA A 122 16.96 -20.84 10.25
CA ALA A 122 17.20 -20.73 11.69
C ALA A 122 16.97 -22.06 12.44
N ILE A 123 16.10 -22.93 11.94
CA ILE A 123 15.88 -24.29 12.50
C ILE A 123 16.74 -25.37 11.81
N GLY A 124 17.71 -24.97 10.98
CA GLY A 124 18.64 -25.90 10.31
C GLY A 124 18.02 -26.67 9.14
N ARG A 125 17.04 -26.07 8.46
CA ARG A 125 16.40 -26.61 7.26
C ARG A 125 16.59 -25.68 6.08
N ASP A 126 16.99 -26.20 4.94
CA ASP A 126 17.09 -25.45 3.70
C ASP A 126 15.76 -25.49 2.94
N VAL A 127 15.41 -24.37 2.31
CA VAL A 127 14.25 -24.29 1.42
C VAL A 127 14.66 -23.74 0.06
N THR A 128 13.97 -24.20 -0.99
CA THR A 128 14.13 -23.67 -2.34
C THR A 128 13.09 -22.57 -2.56
N VAL A 129 13.51 -21.32 -2.66
CA VAL A 129 12.59 -20.22 -2.99
C VAL A 129 12.51 -20.06 -4.50
N TYR A 130 11.31 -20.09 -5.03
CA TYR A 130 10.99 -19.82 -6.43
C TYR A 130 10.13 -18.56 -6.54
N VAL A 131 10.54 -17.65 -7.40
CA VAL A 131 9.79 -16.42 -7.71
C VAL A 131 9.56 -16.41 -9.22
N PRO A 132 8.29 -16.37 -9.70
CA PRO A 132 8.00 -16.41 -11.13
C PRO A 132 8.41 -15.11 -11.82
N ASP A 133 8.75 -15.20 -13.11
CA ASP A 133 8.91 -14.04 -13.96
C ASP A 133 7.55 -13.46 -14.33
N ARG A 134 7.30 -12.22 -13.91
CA ARG A 134 6.02 -11.54 -14.13
C ARG A 134 5.60 -11.47 -15.60
N ILE A 135 6.55 -11.32 -16.53
CA ILE A 135 6.30 -11.12 -17.95
C ILE A 135 6.13 -12.46 -18.64
N ALA A 136 7.04 -13.41 -18.38
CA ALA A 136 7.07 -14.71 -19.03
C ALA A 136 6.07 -15.71 -18.42
N GLU A 137 5.90 -15.70 -17.10
CA GLU A 137 5.11 -16.69 -16.37
C GLU A 137 3.78 -16.12 -15.84
N GLY A 138 3.68 -14.82 -15.64
CA GLY A 138 2.48 -14.15 -15.11
C GLY A 138 2.45 -14.13 -13.58
N TYR A 139 1.24 -13.99 -13.02
CA TYR A 139 0.99 -13.94 -11.58
C TYR A 139 0.63 -15.31 -11.04
N GLY A 140 1.21 -15.64 -9.89
CA GLY A 140 0.85 -16.81 -9.09
C GLY A 140 1.42 -18.14 -9.61
N PRO A 141 1.06 -19.25 -8.92
CA PRO A 141 1.55 -20.57 -9.27
C PRO A 141 1.10 -20.99 -10.68
N ASN A 142 2.02 -21.58 -11.43
CA ASN A 142 1.75 -22.17 -12.72
C ASN A 142 2.25 -23.62 -12.75
N THR A 143 1.60 -24.48 -13.55
CA THR A 143 1.91 -25.91 -13.60
C THR A 143 3.37 -26.20 -13.96
N PRO A 144 3.99 -25.55 -14.97
CA PRO A 144 5.40 -25.79 -15.29
C PRO A 144 6.34 -25.50 -14.10
N ALA A 145 6.13 -24.43 -13.37
CA ALA A 145 6.97 -24.05 -12.23
C ALA A 145 6.81 -25.04 -11.04
N LEU A 146 5.57 -25.46 -10.75
CA LEU A 146 5.32 -26.47 -9.70
C LEU A 146 5.95 -27.83 -10.08
N MET A 147 5.84 -28.26 -11.33
CA MET A 147 6.49 -29.50 -11.80
C MET A 147 8.01 -29.39 -11.73
N LYS A 148 8.60 -28.24 -12.06
CA LYS A 148 10.04 -28.00 -11.93
C LYS A 148 10.52 -28.15 -10.47
N LEU A 149 9.74 -27.66 -9.51
CA LEU A 149 10.04 -27.84 -8.08
C LEU A 149 9.94 -29.33 -7.69
N LYS A 150 8.92 -30.02 -8.15
CA LYS A 150 8.76 -31.46 -7.93
C LYS A 150 9.93 -32.26 -8.50
N ASP A 151 10.32 -32.01 -9.74
CA ASP A 151 11.45 -32.67 -10.42
C ASP A 151 12.78 -32.41 -9.70
N ALA A 152 12.88 -31.26 -9.01
CA ALA A 152 14.01 -30.96 -8.13
C ALA A 152 13.92 -31.69 -6.77
N GLY A 153 12.92 -32.54 -6.56
CA GLY A 153 12.73 -33.36 -5.35
C GLY A 153 11.96 -32.68 -4.23
N VAL A 154 11.29 -31.57 -4.49
CA VAL A 154 10.40 -30.92 -3.51
C VAL A 154 9.13 -31.77 -3.34
N SER A 155 8.73 -32.05 -2.09
CA SER A 155 7.53 -32.80 -1.73
C SER A 155 6.42 -31.92 -1.14
N LEU A 156 6.80 -30.77 -0.58
CA LEU A 156 5.88 -29.76 -0.06
C LEU A 156 6.24 -28.39 -0.63
N VAL A 157 5.26 -27.71 -1.24
CA VAL A 157 5.38 -26.30 -1.64
C VAL A 157 4.52 -25.46 -0.70
N ILE A 158 5.08 -24.36 -0.20
CA ILE A 158 4.33 -23.30 0.50
C ILE A 158 4.26 -22.13 -0.46
N THR A 159 3.04 -21.83 -0.96
CA THR A 159 2.83 -20.60 -1.76
C THR A 159 2.59 -19.43 -0.84
N VAL A 160 3.18 -18.27 -1.12
CA VAL A 160 3.00 -17.05 -0.35
C VAL A 160 2.62 -15.88 -1.25
N ASP A 161 1.62 -15.12 -0.82
CA ASP A 161 1.07 -13.97 -1.55
C ASP A 161 0.45 -14.35 -2.90
N CYS A 162 0.07 -15.60 -3.04
CA CYS A 162 -0.57 -16.15 -4.23
C CYS A 162 -1.11 -17.56 -3.92
N GLY A 163 -1.97 -18.04 -4.80
CA GLY A 163 -2.42 -19.44 -4.76
C GLY A 163 -3.90 -19.62 -4.50
N THR A 164 -4.58 -18.69 -3.85
CA THR A 164 -6.00 -18.80 -3.49
C THR A 164 -6.92 -19.05 -4.70
N THR A 165 -6.56 -18.56 -5.88
CA THR A 165 -7.33 -18.75 -7.12
C THR A 165 -6.62 -19.62 -8.17
N ALA A 166 -5.57 -20.33 -7.78
CA ALA A 166 -4.75 -21.13 -8.70
C ALA A 166 -5.30 -22.57 -8.87
N PHE A 167 -6.56 -22.73 -9.26
CA PHE A 167 -7.28 -24.01 -9.31
C PHE A 167 -6.57 -25.07 -10.17
N ALA A 168 -6.34 -24.79 -11.44
CA ALA A 168 -5.75 -25.76 -12.35
C ALA A 168 -4.30 -26.13 -12.01
N PRO A 169 -3.39 -25.18 -11.68
CA PRO A 169 -2.03 -25.51 -11.26
C PRO A 169 -1.97 -26.35 -9.97
N LEU A 170 -2.82 -26.07 -8.98
CA LEU A 170 -2.84 -26.81 -7.73
C LEU A 170 -3.45 -28.20 -7.90
N ALA A 171 -4.47 -28.36 -8.73
CA ALA A 171 -5.01 -29.69 -9.10
C ALA A 171 -3.93 -30.55 -9.77
N ALA A 172 -3.19 -29.99 -10.72
CA ALA A 172 -2.09 -30.69 -11.37
C ALA A 172 -0.97 -31.07 -10.39
N ALA A 173 -0.66 -30.22 -9.41
CA ALA A 173 0.30 -30.52 -8.34
C ALA A 173 -0.19 -31.72 -7.49
N ALA A 174 -1.46 -31.70 -7.06
CA ALA A 174 -2.04 -32.79 -6.29
C ALA A 174 -2.06 -34.12 -7.04
N GLU A 175 -2.47 -34.11 -8.32
CA GLU A 175 -2.40 -35.30 -9.21
C GLU A 175 -0.97 -35.84 -9.33
N ALA A 176 0.00 -34.94 -9.35
CA ALA A 176 1.41 -35.31 -9.39
C ALA A 176 1.95 -35.78 -8.02
N GLY A 177 1.20 -35.71 -6.94
CA GLY A 177 1.64 -36.05 -5.58
C GLY A 177 2.62 -35.02 -5.01
N LEU A 178 2.42 -33.74 -5.34
CA LEU A 178 3.11 -32.60 -4.73
C LEU A 178 2.14 -31.90 -3.79
N ASP A 179 2.43 -31.92 -2.50
CA ASP A 179 1.63 -31.24 -1.50
C ASP A 179 1.81 -29.73 -1.59
N VAL A 180 0.70 -28.99 -1.48
CA VAL A 180 0.73 -27.52 -1.48
C VAL A 180 0.00 -27.00 -0.25
N VAL A 181 0.63 -26.06 0.45
CA VAL A 181 0.03 -25.21 1.48
C VAL A 181 -0.01 -23.78 0.93
N VAL A 182 -1.21 -23.21 0.86
CA VAL A 182 -1.42 -21.83 0.40
C VAL A 182 -1.44 -20.90 1.60
N VAL A 183 -0.63 -19.84 1.56
CA VAL A 183 -0.60 -18.75 2.55
C VAL A 183 -0.80 -17.44 1.79
N ASP A 184 -2.01 -16.91 1.84
CA ASP A 184 -2.44 -15.82 0.96
C ASP A 184 -3.33 -14.83 1.73
N HIS A 185 -3.65 -13.69 1.12
CA HIS A 185 -4.57 -12.70 1.66
C HIS A 185 -5.55 -12.14 0.60
N HIS A 186 -5.42 -12.59 -0.64
CA HIS A 186 -6.32 -12.18 -1.71
C HIS A 186 -7.74 -12.69 -1.49
N VAL A 187 -8.74 -11.97 -2.03
CA VAL A 187 -10.14 -12.39 -1.95
C VAL A 187 -10.31 -13.75 -2.62
N ALA A 188 -10.88 -14.69 -1.89
CA ALA A 188 -11.15 -16.03 -2.37
C ALA A 188 -12.46 -16.13 -3.15
N GLU A 189 -12.55 -17.13 -4.03
CA GLU A 189 -13.80 -17.57 -4.63
C GLU A 189 -14.58 -18.48 -3.68
N PRO A 190 -15.88 -18.77 -3.94
CA PRO A 190 -16.68 -19.68 -3.11
C PRO A 190 -16.07 -21.08 -2.99
N GLU A 191 -15.42 -21.54 -4.05
CA GLU A 191 -14.67 -22.80 -4.04
C GLU A 191 -13.19 -22.50 -3.82
N LEU A 192 -12.52 -23.37 -3.06
CA LEU A 192 -11.07 -23.25 -2.82
C LEU A 192 -10.30 -24.22 -3.72
N PRO A 193 -9.07 -23.89 -4.11
CA PRO A 193 -8.23 -24.78 -4.90
C PRO A 193 -7.85 -26.04 -4.12
N GLN A 194 -7.50 -27.10 -4.86
CA GLN A 194 -7.06 -28.36 -4.28
C GLN A 194 -5.68 -28.22 -3.66
N ALA A 195 -5.64 -28.00 -2.35
CA ALA A 195 -4.42 -27.87 -1.54
C ALA A 195 -4.57 -28.65 -0.22
N VAL A 196 -3.45 -28.92 0.45
CA VAL A 196 -3.46 -29.53 1.80
C VAL A 196 -4.12 -28.56 2.76
N ALA A 197 -3.83 -27.28 2.66
CA ALA A 197 -4.41 -26.22 3.48
C ALA A 197 -4.41 -24.90 2.69
N VAL A 198 -5.43 -24.06 2.94
CA VAL A 198 -5.51 -22.69 2.41
C VAL A 198 -5.68 -21.73 3.59
N VAL A 199 -4.58 -21.19 4.06
CA VAL A 199 -4.56 -20.21 5.16
C VAL A 199 -4.70 -18.81 4.55
N ASN A 200 -5.91 -18.28 4.60
CA ASN A 200 -6.23 -16.98 4.02
C ASN A 200 -7.36 -16.30 4.81
N PRO A 201 -7.13 -15.13 5.43
CA PRO A 201 -8.14 -14.44 6.23
C PRO A 201 -9.27 -13.83 5.39
N ASN A 202 -9.18 -13.84 4.06
CA ASN A 202 -10.19 -13.32 3.14
C ASN A 202 -10.96 -14.44 2.39
N ARG A 203 -10.96 -15.65 2.92
CA ARG A 203 -11.86 -16.72 2.49
C ARG A 203 -13.31 -16.34 2.84
N LEU A 204 -14.28 -16.77 2.03
CA LEU A 204 -15.68 -16.45 2.27
C LEU A 204 -16.27 -17.16 3.51
N ASP A 205 -15.67 -18.26 3.94
CA ASP A 205 -16.04 -19.03 5.13
C ASP A 205 -15.24 -18.62 6.39
N GLU A 206 -14.30 -17.66 6.26
CA GLU A 206 -13.46 -17.16 7.35
C GLU A 206 -14.22 -16.13 8.21
N ILE A 207 -14.03 -16.22 9.52
CA ILE A 207 -14.63 -15.29 10.50
C ILE A 207 -13.60 -14.54 11.33
N SER A 208 -12.31 -14.78 11.08
CA SER A 208 -11.23 -14.10 11.78
C SER A 208 -11.23 -12.58 11.49
N PRO A 209 -11.01 -11.74 12.51
CA PRO A 209 -11.05 -10.28 12.33
C PRO A 209 -9.78 -9.70 11.69
N VAL A 210 -8.92 -10.53 11.09
CA VAL A 210 -7.61 -10.08 10.55
C VAL A 210 -7.54 -10.07 9.02
N GLY A 211 -8.67 -9.91 8.34
CA GLY A 211 -8.73 -9.79 6.87
C GLY A 211 -7.91 -8.62 6.29
N GLN A 212 -7.47 -7.69 7.12
CA GLN A 212 -6.59 -6.59 6.72
C GLN A 212 -5.09 -6.96 6.67
N LEU A 213 -4.68 -8.18 7.06
CA LEU A 213 -3.27 -8.58 6.96
C LEU A 213 -2.84 -8.71 5.50
N CYS A 214 -1.61 -8.31 5.20
CA CYS A 214 -0.92 -8.69 3.96
C CYS A 214 -0.37 -10.12 4.09
N ALA A 215 0.09 -10.71 3.00
CA ALA A 215 0.59 -12.09 3.00
C ALA A 215 1.77 -12.30 3.95
N ALA A 216 2.67 -11.33 4.11
CA ALA A 216 3.75 -11.40 5.10
C ALA A 216 3.22 -11.41 6.54
N GLY A 217 2.10 -10.75 6.82
CA GLY A 217 1.43 -10.82 8.10
C GLY A 217 0.84 -12.21 8.37
N VAL A 218 0.17 -12.79 7.38
CA VAL A 218 -0.36 -14.17 7.46
C VAL A 218 0.78 -15.20 7.59
N THR A 219 1.83 -15.04 6.77
CA THR A 219 3.04 -15.88 6.84
C THR A 219 3.70 -15.82 8.21
N PHE A 220 3.74 -14.64 8.83
CA PHE A 220 4.28 -14.49 10.18
C PHE A 220 3.44 -15.24 11.21
N LEU A 221 2.10 -15.26 11.08
CA LEU A 221 1.22 -16.08 11.92
C LEU A 221 1.47 -17.58 11.71
N VAL A 222 1.65 -18.06 10.47
CA VAL A 222 2.03 -19.45 10.18
C VAL A 222 3.34 -19.80 10.87
N ILE A 223 4.36 -18.94 10.75
CA ILE A 223 5.66 -19.14 11.41
C ILE A 223 5.51 -19.22 12.93
N ILE A 224 4.69 -18.36 13.55
CA ILE A 224 4.42 -18.41 15.00
C ILE A 224 3.78 -19.76 15.38
N ALA A 225 2.80 -20.21 14.60
CA ALA A 225 2.10 -21.48 14.85
C ALA A 225 3.05 -22.69 14.71
N VAL A 226 3.83 -22.74 13.63
CA VAL A 226 4.85 -23.80 13.42
C VAL A 226 5.90 -23.76 14.53
N ASN A 227 6.41 -22.58 14.89
CA ASN A 227 7.38 -22.43 15.98
C ASN A 227 6.82 -22.91 17.32
N ARG A 228 5.54 -22.62 17.61
CA ARG A 228 4.84 -23.14 18.80
C ARG A 228 4.76 -24.66 18.78
N ALA A 229 4.34 -25.26 17.68
CA ALA A 229 4.25 -26.72 17.53
C ALA A 229 5.61 -27.41 17.67
N LEU A 230 6.67 -26.83 17.12
CA LEU A 230 8.04 -27.35 17.28
C LEU A 230 8.50 -27.25 18.75
N ARG A 231 8.16 -26.19 19.46
CA ARG A 231 8.45 -26.04 20.90
C ARG A 231 7.72 -27.10 21.73
N ASP A 232 6.44 -27.31 21.45
CA ASP A 232 5.61 -28.31 22.15
C ASP A 232 6.07 -29.73 21.86
N ALA A 233 6.65 -29.97 20.67
CA ALA A 233 7.30 -31.24 20.30
C ALA A 233 8.76 -31.38 20.79
N PHE A 234 9.25 -30.46 21.63
CA PHE A 234 10.61 -30.45 22.16
C PHE A 234 11.71 -30.43 21.08
N TRP A 235 11.42 -29.82 19.92
CA TRP A 235 12.38 -29.65 18.83
C TRP A 235 13.61 -28.83 19.26
N TYR A 236 13.38 -27.81 20.09
CA TYR A 236 14.42 -26.92 20.58
C TYR A 236 15.12 -27.50 21.81
N GLY A 237 16.45 -27.44 21.85
CA GLY A 237 17.30 -28.02 22.89
C GLY A 237 18.75 -28.11 22.45
N GLU A 238 19.45 -29.20 22.81
CA GLU A 238 20.81 -29.42 22.37
C GLU A 238 20.90 -29.51 20.84
N GLY A 239 21.49 -28.49 20.21
CA GLY A 239 21.69 -28.38 18.75
C GLY A 239 20.68 -27.54 17.97
N HIS A 240 19.53 -27.19 18.54
CA HIS A 240 18.53 -26.36 17.86
C HIS A 240 18.10 -25.19 18.77
N ASN A 241 18.45 -23.97 18.37
CA ASN A 241 18.02 -22.77 19.09
C ASN A 241 16.66 -22.27 18.54
N GLU A 242 15.78 -21.86 19.45
CA GLU A 242 14.53 -21.22 19.06
C GLU A 242 14.79 -19.84 18.44
N PRO A 243 14.26 -19.56 17.21
CA PRO A 243 14.48 -18.29 16.54
C PRO A 243 13.76 -17.14 17.22
N LYS A 244 14.37 -15.96 17.21
CA LYS A 244 13.78 -14.71 17.73
C LYS A 244 12.88 -14.07 16.68
N LEU A 245 11.67 -14.59 16.50
CA LEU A 245 10.74 -14.18 15.44
C LEU A 245 10.51 -12.66 15.39
N MET A 246 10.41 -12.01 16.55
CA MET A 246 10.19 -10.56 16.65
C MET A 246 11.30 -9.72 16.00
N ALA A 247 12.49 -10.30 15.76
CA ALA A 247 13.57 -9.61 15.06
C ALA A 247 13.31 -9.43 13.56
N TRP A 248 12.31 -10.11 13.00
CA TRP A 248 11.96 -10.08 11.58
C TRP A 248 10.71 -9.22 11.28
N LEU A 249 10.21 -8.48 12.26
CA LEU A 249 9.07 -7.59 12.07
C LEU A 249 9.35 -6.42 11.13
N ASP A 250 10.61 -6.11 10.86
CA ASP A 250 11.01 -5.16 9.82
C ASP A 250 10.55 -5.61 8.41
N LEU A 251 10.60 -6.90 8.11
CA LEU A 251 10.07 -7.49 6.87
C LEU A 251 8.54 -7.38 6.81
N VAL A 252 7.87 -7.73 7.92
CA VAL A 252 6.40 -7.63 8.01
C VAL A 252 5.94 -6.18 7.83
N ALA A 253 6.65 -5.22 8.44
CA ALA A 253 6.32 -3.81 8.29
C ALA A 253 6.53 -3.31 6.86
N LEU A 254 7.64 -3.72 6.21
CA LEU A 254 7.92 -3.35 4.83
C LEU A 254 6.82 -3.84 3.88
N ALA A 255 6.42 -5.10 4.02
CA ALA A 255 5.34 -5.71 3.26
C ALA A 255 4.00 -5.01 3.50
N THR A 256 3.57 -4.89 4.77
CA THR A 256 2.29 -4.28 5.15
C THR A 256 2.11 -2.88 4.56
N VAL A 257 3.18 -2.07 4.56
CA VAL A 257 3.12 -0.71 4.01
C VAL A 257 3.16 -0.72 2.48
N ALA A 258 3.99 -1.58 1.87
CA ALA A 258 4.17 -1.61 0.43
C ALA A 258 2.95 -2.18 -0.30
N ASP A 259 2.24 -3.13 0.31
CA ASP A 259 0.98 -3.71 -0.19
C ASP A 259 -0.24 -2.79 0.05
N VAL A 260 -0.03 -1.65 0.73
CA VAL A 260 -1.06 -0.61 0.95
C VAL A 260 -2.27 -1.10 1.75
N VAL A 261 -2.13 -2.14 2.55
CA VAL A 261 -3.20 -2.61 3.45
C VAL A 261 -3.43 -1.64 4.62
N PRO A 262 -4.64 -1.61 5.22
CA PRO A 262 -4.97 -0.64 6.26
C PRO A 262 -4.05 -0.74 7.50
N LEU A 263 -3.49 0.39 7.93
CA LEU A 263 -2.65 0.51 9.12
C LEU A 263 -3.50 0.67 10.40
N THR A 264 -4.41 -0.26 10.62
CA THR A 264 -5.33 -0.33 11.76
C THR A 264 -5.12 -1.63 12.54
N GLY A 265 -5.63 -1.73 13.77
CA GLY A 265 -5.57 -2.95 14.57
C GLY A 265 -4.17 -3.57 14.64
N VAL A 266 -4.06 -4.86 14.33
CA VAL A 266 -2.80 -5.61 14.38
C VAL A 266 -1.76 -5.07 13.39
N ASN A 267 -2.16 -4.64 12.18
CA ASN A 267 -1.24 -4.05 11.21
C ASN A 267 -0.52 -2.82 11.75
N ARG A 268 -1.26 -1.98 12.48
CA ARG A 268 -0.67 -0.80 13.14
C ARG A 268 0.41 -1.19 14.14
N ALA A 269 0.17 -2.23 14.96
CA ALA A 269 1.14 -2.73 15.92
C ALA A 269 2.37 -3.37 15.24
N LEU A 270 2.15 -4.18 14.19
CA LEU A 270 3.21 -4.81 13.40
C LEU A 270 4.12 -3.78 12.75
N VAL A 271 3.53 -2.77 12.09
CA VAL A 271 4.32 -1.71 11.44
C VAL A 271 5.06 -0.86 12.46
N ARG A 272 4.43 -0.47 13.59
CA ARG A 272 5.10 0.31 14.64
C ARG A 272 6.31 -0.43 15.22
N GLN A 273 6.15 -1.72 15.54
CA GLN A 273 7.25 -2.55 16.03
C GLN A 273 8.30 -2.80 14.96
N GLY A 274 7.88 -3.11 13.73
CA GLY A 274 8.80 -3.34 12.61
C GLY A 274 9.65 -2.12 12.29
N LEU A 275 9.09 -0.90 12.32
CA LEU A 275 9.85 0.34 12.18
C LEU A 275 10.89 0.51 13.31
N ALA A 276 10.55 0.12 14.54
CA ALA A 276 11.49 0.15 15.66
C ALA A 276 12.62 -0.91 15.51
N ILE A 277 12.33 -2.08 14.96
CA ILE A 277 13.34 -3.10 14.61
C ILE A 277 14.22 -2.60 13.45
N MET A 278 13.61 -2.08 12.38
CA MET A 278 14.33 -1.54 11.21
C MET A 278 15.32 -0.45 11.61
N ALA A 279 14.94 0.43 12.55
CA ALA A 279 15.83 1.48 13.07
C ALA A 279 17.10 0.92 13.74
N ARG A 280 17.12 -0.35 14.15
CA ARG A 280 18.31 -1.02 14.73
C ARG A 280 19.27 -1.53 13.65
N ARG A 281 18.86 -1.47 12.37
CA ARG A 281 19.67 -1.87 11.22
C ARG A 281 20.23 -3.32 11.31
N GLY A 282 19.42 -4.24 11.85
CA GLY A 282 19.81 -5.63 12.07
C GLY A 282 19.71 -6.53 10.83
N ASN A 283 18.95 -6.14 9.80
CA ASN A 283 18.84 -6.85 8.53
C ASN A 283 19.80 -6.20 7.51
N PRO A 284 20.85 -6.91 7.00
CA PRO A 284 21.80 -6.33 6.06
C PRO A 284 21.15 -5.82 4.77
N GLY A 285 20.16 -6.55 4.23
CA GLY A 285 19.47 -6.18 3.00
C GLY A 285 18.66 -4.89 3.15
N ILE A 286 17.85 -4.77 4.21
CA ILE A 286 17.08 -3.54 4.50
C ILE A 286 18.04 -2.37 4.80
N THR A 287 19.15 -2.63 5.49
CA THR A 287 20.18 -1.65 5.78
C THR A 287 20.81 -1.11 4.50
N ALA A 288 21.20 -1.97 3.59
CA ALA A 288 21.77 -1.59 2.30
C ALA A 288 20.78 -0.78 1.44
N LEU A 289 19.49 -1.18 1.42
CA LEU A 289 18.44 -0.41 0.74
C LEU A 289 18.27 0.99 1.34
N ALA A 290 18.29 1.09 2.67
CA ALA A 290 18.16 2.37 3.37
C ALA A 290 19.33 3.30 3.03
N ASP A 291 20.57 2.78 3.03
CA ASP A 291 21.77 3.55 2.72
C ASP A 291 21.79 4.06 1.27
N ILE A 292 21.48 3.20 0.30
CA ILE A 292 21.38 3.58 -1.10
C ILE A 292 20.25 4.60 -1.32
N SER A 293 19.17 4.47 -0.57
CA SER A 293 18.06 5.42 -0.59
C SER A 293 18.36 6.73 0.15
N LYS A 294 19.53 6.85 0.81
CA LYS A 294 19.93 8.00 1.63
C LYS A 294 18.95 8.25 2.80
N LEU A 295 18.46 7.19 3.39
CA LEU A 295 17.62 7.28 4.59
C LEU A 295 18.52 7.46 5.83
N GLU A 296 18.72 8.71 6.23
CA GLU A 296 19.56 9.10 7.36
C GLU A 296 18.74 9.26 8.67
N GLU A 297 17.43 9.45 8.53
CA GLU A 297 16.53 9.65 9.66
C GLU A 297 15.88 8.34 10.14
N LYS A 298 15.15 8.41 11.26
CA LYS A 298 14.40 7.27 11.78
C LYS A 298 13.37 6.82 10.74
N PRO A 299 13.29 5.51 10.42
CA PRO A 299 12.32 5.01 9.47
C PRO A 299 10.88 5.33 9.88
N GLU A 300 10.08 5.77 8.91
CA GLU A 300 8.64 5.96 9.00
C GLU A 300 7.94 5.18 7.88
N ALA A 301 6.63 4.96 8.00
CA ALA A 301 5.88 4.19 7.01
C ALA A 301 6.03 4.73 5.57
N TRP A 302 6.08 6.05 5.38
CA TRP A 302 6.24 6.62 4.04
C TRP A 302 7.59 6.24 3.37
N HIS A 303 8.66 6.04 4.16
CA HIS A 303 9.94 5.55 3.63
C HIS A 303 9.81 4.13 3.06
N LEU A 304 9.02 3.28 3.74
CA LEU A 304 8.78 1.92 3.28
C LEU A 304 8.00 1.92 1.95
N GLY A 305 6.93 2.71 1.88
CA GLY A 305 6.06 2.76 0.69
C GLY A 305 6.65 3.50 -0.51
N PHE A 306 7.49 4.52 -0.29
CA PHE A 306 7.98 5.40 -1.36
C PHE A 306 9.48 5.33 -1.65
N MET A 307 10.28 4.79 -0.72
CA MET A 307 11.72 4.66 -0.90
C MET A 307 12.17 3.20 -1.02
N LEU A 308 11.85 2.35 -0.05
CA LEU A 308 12.33 0.97 -0.03
C LEU A 308 11.51 0.03 -0.91
N GLY A 309 10.18 0.03 -0.75
CA GLY A 309 9.27 -0.83 -1.50
C GLY A 309 9.39 -0.72 -3.02
N PRO A 310 9.42 0.49 -3.61
CA PRO A 310 9.59 0.65 -5.05
C PRO A 310 10.88 0.04 -5.63
N ARG A 311 11.96 -0.02 -4.84
CA ARG A 311 13.22 -0.66 -5.24
C ARG A 311 13.10 -2.17 -5.29
N VAL A 312 12.53 -2.77 -4.26
CA VAL A 312 12.26 -4.22 -4.23
C VAL A 312 11.32 -4.61 -5.38
N ASN A 313 10.23 -3.85 -5.58
CA ASN A 313 9.27 -4.07 -6.65
C ASN A 313 9.87 -3.92 -8.06
N ALA A 314 10.95 -3.17 -8.22
CA ALA A 314 11.55 -2.94 -9.53
C ALA A 314 12.15 -4.23 -10.12
N GLY A 315 12.65 -5.14 -9.28
CA GLY A 315 13.12 -6.47 -9.71
C GLY A 315 12.06 -7.24 -10.49
N GLY A 316 10.84 -7.33 -9.97
CA GLY A 316 9.71 -8.00 -10.62
C GLY A 316 9.07 -7.23 -11.78
N ARG A 317 9.48 -5.98 -12.04
CA ARG A 317 8.91 -5.15 -13.12
C ARG A 317 9.79 -5.06 -14.36
N VAL A 318 11.09 -4.88 -14.19
CA VAL A 318 12.04 -4.60 -15.28
C VAL A 318 13.35 -5.39 -15.14
N GLY A 319 13.49 -6.21 -14.11
CA GLY A 319 14.73 -6.92 -13.79
C GLY A 319 14.51 -8.36 -13.35
N GLU A 320 15.25 -8.78 -12.33
CA GLU A 320 15.27 -10.13 -11.78
C GLU A 320 14.31 -10.25 -10.60
N ALA A 321 13.21 -10.99 -10.77
CA ALA A 321 12.13 -11.11 -9.78
C ALA A 321 12.63 -11.66 -8.41
N GLY A 322 13.52 -12.64 -8.41
CA GLY A 322 14.05 -13.27 -7.18
C GLY A 322 15.03 -12.42 -6.38
N LEU A 323 15.54 -11.30 -6.95
CA LEU A 323 16.58 -10.49 -6.30
C LEU A 323 16.12 -9.85 -4.98
N GLY A 324 14.81 -9.52 -4.89
CA GLY A 324 14.21 -9.00 -3.66
C GLY A 324 14.31 -9.99 -2.49
N VAL A 325 13.93 -11.25 -2.69
CA VAL A 325 14.03 -12.30 -1.68
C VAL A 325 15.50 -12.54 -1.29
N GLN A 326 16.39 -12.62 -2.28
CA GLN A 326 17.83 -12.83 -2.02
C GLN A 326 18.41 -11.71 -1.15
N LEU A 327 18.09 -10.46 -1.44
CA LEU A 327 18.50 -9.30 -0.64
C LEU A 327 17.98 -9.38 0.79
N LEU A 328 16.70 -9.69 0.98
CA LEU A 328 16.06 -9.68 2.29
C LEU A 328 16.48 -10.88 3.18
N THR A 329 17.02 -11.94 2.58
CA THR A 329 17.49 -13.14 3.28
C THR A 329 18.97 -13.16 3.57
N THR A 330 19.80 -12.45 2.79
CA THR A 330 21.26 -12.49 2.96
C THR A 330 21.71 -12.06 4.36
N THR A 331 22.74 -12.72 4.86
CA THR A 331 23.44 -12.36 6.09
C THR A 331 24.79 -11.68 5.82
N ASP A 332 25.20 -11.61 4.55
CA ASP A 332 26.44 -10.98 4.09
C ASP A 332 26.20 -9.51 3.73
N PRO A 333 26.78 -8.53 4.46
CA PRO A 333 26.62 -7.11 4.18
C PRO A 333 27.16 -6.68 2.80
N ASP A 334 28.26 -7.28 2.34
CA ASP A 334 28.85 -6.90 1.05
C ASP A 334 27.99 -7.39 -0.11
N ALA A 335 27.46 -8.61 -0.02
CA ALA A 335 26.47 -9.12 -0.97
C ALA A 335 25.18 -8.28 -0.97
N ALA A 336 24.72 -7.84 0.21
CA ALA A 336 23.55 -6.97 0.36
C ALA A 336 23.72 -5.65 -0.38
N ILE A 337 24.89 -5.01 -0.26
CA ILE A 337 25.18 -3.75 -0.97
C ILE A 337 25.09 -3.96 -2.49
N GLY A 338 25.71 -5.02 -3.02
CA GLY A 338 25.67 -5.32 -4.46
C GLY A 338 24.25 -5.53 -4.98
N MET A 339 23.43 -6.31 -4.26
CA MET A 339 22.03 -6.56 -4.62
C MET A 339 21.17 -5.28 -4.51
N ALA A 340 21.36 -4.49 -3.47
CA ALA A 340 20.62 -3.23 -3.28
C ALA A 340 20.96 -2.20 -4.38
N MET A 341 22.23 -2.09 -4.79
CA MET A 341 22.64 -1.24 -5.94
C MET A 341 21.94 -1.69 -7.22
N ARG A 342 21.83 -2.97 -7.47
CA ARG A 342 21.15 -3.51 -8.65
C ARG A 342 19.66 -3.22 -8.64
N LEU A 343 18.99 -3.35 -7.49
CA LEU A 343 17.58 -2.98 -7.33
C LEU A 343 17.36 -1.46 -7.49
N ASP A 344 18.27 -0.62 -7.01
CA ASP A 344 18.21 0.84 -7.24
C ASP A 344 18.39 1.20 -8.72
N GLN A 345 19.27 0.49 -9.43
CA GLN A 345 19.41 0.61 -10.88
C GLN A 345 18.10 0.24 -11.59
N TYR A 346 17.52 -0.93 -11.29
CA TYR A 346 16.22 -1.32 -11.86
C TYR A 346 15.11 -0.32 -11.54
N ASN A 347 15.09 0.25 -10.33
CA ASN A 347 14.13 1.28 -9.99
C ASN A 347 14.34 2.58 -10.77
N THR A 348 15.57 2.92 -11.15
CA THR A 348 15.89 4.05 -12.01
C THR A 348 15.41 3.79 -13.44
N GLU A 349 15.75 2.64 -14.01
CA GLU A 349 15.30 2.20 -15.35
C GLU A 349 13.77 2.17 -15.43
N ARG A 350 13.11 1.59 -14.40
CA ARG A 350 11.65 1.61 -14.31
C ARG A 350 11.07 3.02 -14.35
N ARG A 351 11.69 4.00 -13.63
CA ARG A 351 11.23 5.40 -13.63
C ARG A 351 11.39 6.06 -15.00
N GLU A 352 12.48 5.79 -15.71
CA GLU A 352 12.71 6.30 -17.05
C GLU A 352 11.66 5.75 -18.03
N ILE A 353 11.40 4.45 -17.98
CA ILE A 353 10.33 3.81 -18.78
C ILE A 353 8.95 4.39 -18.40
N GLU A 354 8.67 4.56 -17.10
CA GLU A 354 7.40 5.14 -16.60
C GLU A 354 7.17 6.54 -17.16
N VAL A 355 8.20 7.42 -17.14
CA VAL A 355 8.11 8.79 -17.68
C VAL A 355 7.79 8.76 -19.18
N GLY A 356 8.50 7.96 -19.95
CA GLY A 356 8.25 7.86 -21.40
C GLY A 356 6.84 7.36 -21.74
N VAL A 357 6.35 6.34 -21.01
CA VAL A 357 4.99 5.83 -21.21
C VAL A 357 3.94 6.84 -20.72
N LEU A 358 4.19 7.53 -19.61
CA LEU A 358 3.27 8.53 -19.07
C LEU A 358 3.11 9.71 -20.05
N ASP A 359 4.20 10.26 -20.58
CA ASP A 359 4.14 11.38 -21.52
C ASP A 359 3.33 11.02 -22.77
N ALA A 360 3.56 9.83 -23.33
CA ALA A 360 2.80 9.34 -24.49
C ALA A 360 1.31 9.08 -24.14
N ALA A 361 1.04 8.54 -22.96
CA ALA A 361 -0.32 8.27 -22.49
C ALA A 361 -1.10 9.55 -22.18
N MET A 362 -0.44 10.58 -21.63
CA MET A 362 -1.08 11.88 -21.32
C MET A 362 -1.62 12.57 -22.57
N ALA A 363 -0.89 12.53 -23.70
CA ALA A 363 -1.38 13.09 -24.95
C ALA A 363 -2.69 12.43 -25.46
N GLN A 364 -2.89 11.14 -25.16
CA GLN A 364 -4.15 10.45 -25.44
C GLN A 364 -5.23 10.75 -24.40
N ALA A 365 -4.83 10.80 -23.11
CA ALA A 365 -5.74 11.03 -21.98
C ALA A 365 -6.37 12.43 -22.03
N GLU A 366 -5.62 13.47 -22.38
CA GLU A 366 -6.12 14.84 -22.54
C GLU A 366 -7.30 14.94 -23.52
N ARG A 367 -7.18 14.26 -24.66
CA ARG A 367 -8.26 14.22 -25.69
C ARG A 367 -9.53 13.53 -25.17
N GLN A 368 -9.40 12.54 -24.29
CA GLN A 368 -10.54 11.82 -23.71
C GLN A 368 -11.14 12.58 -22.52
N ALA A 369 -10.31 13.18 -21.68
CA ALA A 369 -10.75 13.93 -20.51
C ALA A 369 -11.52 15.23 -20.85
N SER A 370 -11.28 15.81 -22.04
CA SER A 370 -12.05 16.96 -22.55
C SER A 370 -13.46 16.60 -23.01
N GLY A 371 -13.80 15.31 -23.11
CA GLY A 371 -15.13 14.81 -23.46
C GLY A 371 -15.97 14.42 -22.22
N ASP A 372 -17.16 13.86 -22.47
CA ASP A 372 -18.06 13.39 -21.41
C ASP A 372 -17.81 11.91 -21.01
N SER A 373 -16.67 11.32 -21.37
CA SER A 373 -16.36 9.94 -21.02
C SER A 373 -16.11 9.81 -19.51
N PRO A 374 -16.76 8.85 -18.83
CA PRO A 374 -16.52 8.59 -17.41
C PRO A 374 -15.26 7.76 -17.15
N LEU A 375 -14.49 7.43 -18.20
CA LEU A 375 -13.32 6.57 -18.18
C LEU A 375 -12.27 7.11 -19.15
N ILE A 376 -11.00 6.99 -18.78
CA ILE A 376 -9.86 7.15 -19.68
C ILE A 376 -9.29 5.77 -20.00
N LEU A 377 -9.26 5.38 -21.29
CA LEU A 377 -8.58 4.19 -21.74
C LEU A 377 -7.60 4.56 -22.85
N VAL A 378 -6.31 4.34 -22.60
CA VAL A 378 -5.23 4.64 -23.53
C VAL A 378 -4.47 3.36 -23.87
N ALA A 379 -4.01 3.23 -25.12
CA ALA A 379 -3.34 2.05 -25.61
C ALA A 379 -2.24 2.40 -26.62
N SER A 380 -1.15 1.66 -26.61
CA SER A 380 -0.11 1.76 -27.64
C SER A 380 0.76 0.52 -27.71
N GLU A 381 1.30 0.26 -28.88
CA GLU A 381 2.43 -0.64 -29.06
C GLU A 381 3.70 -0.07 -28.42
N GLY A 382 4.58 -0.96 -27.99
CA GLY A 382 5.89 -0.63 -27.43
C GLY A 382 5.86 -0.12 -25.98
N TRP A 383 4.70 -0.03 -25.32
CA TRP A 383 4.64 0.26 -23.90
C TRP A 383 5.02 -0.97 -23.07
N HIS A 384 5.81 -0.73 -22.01
CA HIS A 384 6.28 -1.82 -21.16
C HIS A 384 5.19 -2.26 -20.16
N PRO A 385 4.77 -3.55 -20.17
CA PRO A 385 3.69 -4.02 -19.30
C PRO A 385 3.97 -3.90 -17.79
N GLY A 386 5.23 -3.84 -17.39
CA GLY A 386 5.63 -3.66 -15.98
C GLY A 386 5.29 -2.29 -15.38
N VAL A 387 5.02 -1.26 -16.21
CA VAL A 387 4.76 0.11 -15.72
C VAL A 387 3.34 0.61 -15.97
N ILE A 388 2.54 -0.05 -16.83
CA ILE A 388 1.19 0.43 -17.20
C ILE A 388 0.27 0.65 -15.99
N GLY A 389 0.37 -0.17 -14.96
CA GLY A 389 -0.43 -0.01 -13.74
C GLY A 389 -0.06 1.22 -12.92
N ILE A 390 1.21 1.66 -12.98
CA ILE A 390 1.68 2.90 -12.33
C ILE A 390 1.15 4.10 -13.14
N VAL A 391 1.27 4.04 -14.47
CA VAL A 391 0.77 5.08 -15.38
C VAL A 391 -0.74 5.25 -15.25
N ALA A 392 -1.51 4.14 -15.16
CA ALA A 392 -2.95 4.19 -14.91
C ALA A 392 -3.27 4.91 -13.59
N GLY A 393 -2.49 4.65 -12.53
CA GLY A 393 -2.59 5.35 -11.26
C GLY A 393 -2.36 6.86 -11.39
N ARG A 394 -1.33 7.28 -12.15
CA ARG A 394 -1.03 8.70 -12.39
C ARG A 394 -2.13 9.42 -13.18
N ILE A 395 -2.62 8.80 -14.24
CA ILE A 395 -3.73 9.35 -15.05
C ILE A 395 -4.99 9.50 -14.18
N LYS A 396 -5.33 8.46 -13.40
CA LYS A 396 -6.43 8.50 -12.44
C LYS A 396 -6.29 9.66 -11.44
N GLU A 397 -5.11 9.89 -10.88
CA GLU A 397 -4.85 10.98 -9.93
C GLU A 397 -5.01 12.37 -10.57
N ILE A 398 -4.53 12.53 -11.81
CA ILE A 398 -4.57 13.82 -12.52
C ILE A 398 -6.00 14.20 -12.91
N TYR A 399 -6.78 13.25 -13.45
CA TYR A 399 -8.11 13.53 -13.99
C TYR A 399 -9.27 13.20 -13.04
N ASN A 400 -8.98 12.52 -11.92
CA ASN A 400 -10.00 11.97 -10.99
C ASN A 400 -11.06 11.13 -11.71
N LEU A 401 -10.62 10.32 -12.66
CA LEU A 401 -11.44 9.37 -13.44
C LEU A 401 -10.80 7.99 -13.37
N PRO A 402 -11.60 6.91 -13.44
CA PRO A 402 -11.05 5.59 -13.71
C PRO A 402 -10.16 5.61 -14.95
N ALA A 403 -9.00 4.97 -14.87
CA ALA A 403 -8.05 4.96 -15.96
C ALA A 403 -7.53 3.54 -16.25
N CYS A 404 -7.54 3.17 -17.53
CA CYS A 404 -6.98 1.92 -18.05
C CYS A 404 -5.83 2.24 -19.02
N VAL A 405 -4.71 1.54 -18.87
CA VAL A 405 -3.55 1.65 -19.76
C VAL A 405 -3.24 0.28 -20.32
N VAL A 406 -3.08 0.19 -21.65
CA VAL A 406 -2.92 -1.06 -22.38
C VAL A 406 -1.61 -1.04 -23.16
N ALA A 407 -0.74 -2.01 -22.90
CA ALA A 407 0.46 -2.30 -23.68
C ALA A 407 0.12 -3.36 -24.75
N ILE A 408 0.28 -3.01 -26.02
CA ILE A 408 -0.05 -3.90 -27.15
C ILE A 408 1.23 -4.59 -27.62
N GLU A 409 1.15 -5.92 -27.79
CA GLU A 409 2.20 -6.73 -28.35
C GLU A 409 1.59 -7.92 -29.10
N GLY A 410 1.97 -8.13 -30.35
CA GLY A 410 1.52 -9.28 -31.16
C GLY A 410 -0.01 -9.38 -31.32
N GLY A 411 -0.74 -8.27 -31.45
CA GLY A 411 -2.19 -8.22 -31.59
C GLY A 411 -2.98 -8.45 -30.28
N LEU A 412 -2.28 -8.54 -29.13
CA LEU A 412 -2.88 -8.64 -27.80
C LEU A 412 -2.47 -7.46 -26.94
N GLY A 413 -3.42 -6.90 -26.22
CA GLY A 413 -3.19 -5.84 -25.24
C GLY A 413 -3.19 -6.36 -23.82
N LYS A 414 -2.06 -6.25 -23.10
CA LYS A 414 -2.03 -6.42 -21.64
C LYS A 414 -2.42 -5.09 -20.99
N GLY A 415 -3.50 -5.09 -20.22
CA GLY A 415 -4.09 -3.89 -19.62
C GLY A 415 -4.05 -3.87 -18.11
N SER A 416 -3.91 -2.68 -17.53
CA SER A 416 -4.07 -2.43 -16.11
C SER A 416 -4.95 -1.21 -15.88
N GLY A 417 -5.97 -1.38 -15.03
CA GLY A 417 -6.91 -0.34 -14.65
C GLY A 417 -6.75 0.10 -13.20
N ARG A 418 -7.04 1.38 -12.94
CA ARG A 418 -7.13 1.97 -11.61
C ARG A 418 -8.39 2.79 -11.49
N SER A 419 -9.13 2.61 -10.41
CA SER A 419 -10.40 3.26 -10.18
C SER A 419 -10.32 4.42 -9.18
N VAL A 420 -11.42 5.15 -9.09
CA VAL A 420 -11.68 6.19 -8.10
C VAL A 420 -12.77 5.71 -7.14
N PRO A 421 -12.86 6.25 -5.91
CA PRO A 421 -13.93 5.90 -4.99
C PRO A 421 -15.32 6.11 -5.63
N GLY A 422 -16.22 5.14 -5.44
CA GLY A 422 -17.56 5.15 -6.03
C GLY A 422 -17.67 4.47 -7.40
N VAL A 423 -16.57 3.93 -7.95
CA VAL A 423 -16.60 3.16 -9.20
C VAL A 423 -15.95 1.78 -9.02
N GLU A 424 -16.74 0.74 -9.22
CA GLU A 424 -16.36 -0.66 -9.12
C GLU A 424 -15.77 -1.16 -10.46
N LEU A 425 -14.45 -1.01 -10.63
CA LEU A 425 -13.77 -1.34 -11.91
C LEU A 425 -13.60 -2.84 -12.11
N GLY A 426 -13.24 -3.60 -11.07
CA GLY A 426 -13.03 -5.05 -11.17
C GLY A 426 -14.29 -5.79 -11.64
N PRO A 427 -15.46 -5.60 -11.01
CA PRO A 427 -16.73 -6.14 -11.50
C PRO A 427 -17.04 -5.78 -12.95
N ALA A 428 -16.72 -4.54 -13.37
CA ALA A 428 -16.92 -4.10 -14.77
C ALA A 428 -16.01 -4.88 -15.75
N VAL A 429 -14.75 -5.14 -15.37
CA VAL A 429 -13.80 -5.95 -16.16
C VAL A 429 -14.23 -7.41 -16.20
N ILE A 430 -14.69 -7.99 -15.11
CA ILE A 430 -15.23 -9.35 -15.07
C ILE A 430 -16.45 -9.47 -15.99
N ALA A 431 -17.37 -8.50 -15.96
CA ALA A 431 -18.53 -8.49 -16.86
C ALA A 431 -18.13 -8.39 -18.33
N ALA A 432 -17.09 -7.61 -18.67
CA ALA A 432 -16.55 -7.53 -20.03
C ALA A 432 -15.91 -8.86 -20.49
N HIS A 433 -15.24 -9.57 -19.58
CA HIS A 433 -14.71 -10.92 -19.86
C HIS A 433 -15.85 -11.91 -20.12
N GLN A 434 -16.90 -11.91 -19.31
CA GLN A 434 -18.09 -12.75 -19.51
C GLN A 434 -18.82 -12.42 -20.83
N ALA A 435 -18.76 -11.16 -21.28
CA ALA A 435 -19.28 -10.74 -22.57
C ALA A 435 -18.39 -11.12 -23.78
N GLY A 436 -17.26 -11.79 -23.56
CA GLY A 436 -16.34 -12.25 -24.60
C GLY A 436 -15.49 -11.15 -25.25
N LEU A 437 -15.36 -10.00 -24.60
CA LEU A 437 -14.53 -8.88 -25.05
C LEU A 437 -13.05 -9.06 -24.67
N LEU A 438 -12.76 -9.87 -23.65
CA LEU A 438 -11.44 -10.09 -23.09
C LEU A 438 -11.03 -11.57 -23.24
N VAL A 439 -9.74 -11.83 -23.39
CA VAL A 439 -9.15 -13.17 -23.28
C VAL A 439 -9.17 -13.64 -21.83
N ASN A 440 -8.79 -12.74 -20.91
CA ASN A 440 -8.93 -12.88 -19.47
C ASN A 440 -9.10 -11.50 -18.83
N GLY A 441 -9.61 -11.47 -17.62
CA GLY A 441 -9.76 -10.23 -16.88
C GLY A 441 -10.35 -10.45 -15.50
N GLY A 442 -9.88 -9.65 -14.53
CA GLY A 442 -10.32 -9.70 -13.16
C GLY A 442 -9.76 -8.53 -12.35
N GLY A 443 -10.10 -8.49 -11.08
CA GLY A 443 -9.63 -7.46 -10.17
C GLY A 443 -10.63 -7.16 -9.06
N HIS A 444 -10.31 -6.13 -8.29
CA HIS A 444 -11.11 -5.61 -7.20
C HIS A 444 -11.70 -4.25 -7.56
N SER A 445 -12.51 -3.67 -6.68
CA SER A 445 -13.16 -2.38 -6.94
C SER A 445 -12.21 -1.29 -7.44
N MET A 446 -11.01 -1.19 -6.86
CA MET A 446 -10.06 -0.09 -7.13
C MET A 446 -8.99 -0.42 -8.19
N ALA A 447 -8.83 -1.66 -8.59
CA ALA A 447 -7.79 -2.07 -9.54
C ALA A 447 -8.21 -3.31 -10.33
N ALA A 448 -7.86 -3.36 -11.62
CA ALA A 448 -8.13 -4.51 -12.47
C ALA A 448 -6.95 -4.78 -13.42
N GLY A 449 -6.77 -6.06 -13.76
CA GLY A 449 -5.87 -6.53 -14.82
C GLY A 449 -6.67 -7.26 -15.89
N PHE A 450 -6.25 -7.15 -17.17
CA PHE A 450 -6.95 -7.81 -18.26
C PHE A 450 -6.06 -8.02 -19.48
N THR A 451 -6.48 -8.94 -20.33
CA THR A 451 -5.90 -9.14 -21.67
C THR A 451 -7.00 -8.97 -22.70
N VAL A 452 -6.82 -8.05 -23.63
CA VAL A 452 -7.80 -7.68 -24.66
C VAL A 452 -7.21 -7.89 -26.06
N PRO A 453 -7.91 -8.52 -27.02
CA PRO A 453 -7.50 -8.48 -28.42
C PRO A 453 -7.46 -7.04 -28.93
N GLU A 454 -6.46 -6.69 -29.74
CA GLU A 454 -6.25 -5.31 -30.21
C GLU A 454 -7.47 -4.77 -30.96
N ASP A 455 -8.09 -5.59 -31.81
CA ASP A 455 -9.31 -5.25 -32.55
C ASP A 455 -10.55 -5.03 -31.67
N LYS A 456 -10.53 -5.48 -30.42
CA LYS A 456 -11.63 -5.30 -29.44
C LYS A 456 -11.41 -4.16 -28.45
N ILE A 457 -10.29 -3.46 -28.50
CA ILE A 457 -10.00 -2.37 -27.53
C ILE A 457 -11.08 -1.27 -27.56
N ALA A 458 -11.57 -0.92 -28.75
CA ALA A 458 -12.60 0.10 -28.90
C ALA A 458 -13.95 -0.34 -28.31
N ASP A 459 -14.36 -1.59 -28.55
CA ASP A 459 -15.60 -2.17 -28.00
C ASP A 459 -15.51 -2.31 -26.48
N PHE A 460 -14.37 -2.75 -25.97
CA PHE A 460 -14.10 -2.84 -24.53
C PHE A 460 -14.17 -1.47 -23.85
N ARG A 461 -13.59 -0.42 -24.45
CA ARG A 461 -13.69 0.94 -23.94
C ARG A 461 -15.15 1.41 -23.86
N HIS A 462 -15.93 1.16 -24.89
CA HIS A 462 -17.35 1.52 -24.94
C HIS A 462 -18.13 0.80 -23.85
N PHE A 463 -17.94 -0.52 -23.72
CA PHE A 463 -18.57 -1.35 -22.69
C PHE A 463 -18.27 -0.84 -21.27
N LEU A 464 -16.98 -0.56 -20.97
CA LEU A 464 -16.60 -0.02 -19.67
C LEU A 464 -17.20 1.37 -19.40
N SER A 465 -17.20 2.25 -20.42
CA SER A 465 -17.78 3.59 -20.29
C SER A 465 -19.27 3.53 -19.95
N ASP A 466 -20.04 2.67 -20.63
CA ASP A 466 -21.46 2.47 -20.38
C ASP A 466 -21.70 1.86 -18.99
N HIS A 467 -20.84 0.92 -18.59
CA HIS A 467 -20.96 0.27 -17.29
C HIS A 467 -20.70 1.26 -16.14
N ILE A 468 -19.65 2.08 -16.26
CA ILE A 468 -19.29 3.11 -15.28
C ILE A 468 -20.30 4.25 -15.26
N ALA A 469 -20.81 4.70 -16.42
CA ALA A 469 -21.85 5.72 -16.49
C ALA A 469 -23.12 5.31 -15.72
N ARG A 470 -23.50 4.02 -15.80
CA ARG A 470 -24.63 3.48 -15.01
C ARG A 470 -24.34 3.47 -13.50
N GLN A 471 -23.12 3.16 -13.09
CA GLN A 471 -22.74 3.23 -11.67
C GLN A 471 -22.81 4.66 -11.13
N LEU A 472 -22.37 5.63 -11.92
CA LEU A 472 -22.35 7.03 -11.54
C LEU A 472 -23.74 7.71 -11.60
N ALA A 473 -24.75 7.08 -12.24
CA ALA A 473 -26.11 7.59 -12.39
C ALA A 473 -26.19 9.06 -12.85
N GLY A 474 -25.20 9.53 -13.63
CA GLY A 474 -25.07 10.90 -14.11
C GLY A 474 -24.38 11.87 -13.14
N GLU A 475 -23.97 11.42 -11.97
CA GLU A 475 -23.19 12.26 -11.04
C GLU A 475 -21.72 12.33 -11.51
N ARG A 476 -21.11 13.52 -11.43
CA ARG A 476 -19.65 13.67 -11.57
C ARG A 476 -19.02 13.56 -10.20
N LEU A 477 -18.05 12.66 -10.05
CA LEU A 477 -17.25 12.53 -8.84
C LEU A 477 -16.36 13.77 -8.68
N ALA A 478 -16.77 14.72 -7.85
CA ALA A 478 -15.90 15.83 -7.47
C ALA A 478 -14.78 15.30 -6.57
N PRO A 479 -13.52 15.64 -6.85
CA PRO A 479 -12.44 15.27 -5.95
C PRO A 479 -12.64 15.92 -4.59
N ASP A 480 -12.54 15.15 -3.52
CA ASP A 480 -12.60 15.67 -2.16
C ASP A 480 -11.29 15.49 -1.39
N ILE A 481 -11.07 16.31 -0.38
CA ILE A 481 -10.05 16.10 0.62
C ILE A 481 -10.64 16.13 2.02
N GLY A 482 -10.30 15.13 2.83
CA GLY A 482 -10.74 15.06 4.22
C GLY A 482 -9.90 15.98 5.10
N ILE A 483 -10.56 16.79 5.94
CA ILE A 483 -9.97 17.73 6.88
C ILE A 483 -10.22 17.24 8.31
N ASP A 484 -9.18 17.19 9.13
CA ASP A 484 -9.26 16.75 10.54
C ASP A 484 -9.57 17.90 11.50
N GLY A 485 -9.31 19.17 11.11
CA GLY A 485 -9.63 20.34 11.91
C GLY A 485 -8.97 21.62 11.42
N ALA A 486 -9.23 22.71 12.12
CA ALA A 486 -8.57 24.00 11.92
C ALA A 486 -7.49 24.23 12.97
N LEU A 487 -6.43 24.94 12.59
CA LEU A 487 -5.37 25.39 13.49
C LEU A 487 -5.03 26.86 13.20
N SER A 488 -4.58 27.59 14.22
CA SER A 488 -3.90 28.87 14.00
C SER A 488 -2.39 28.65 13.76
N PRO A 489 -1.70 29.59 13.11
CA PRO A 489 -0.22 29.54 13.01
C PRO A 489 0.49 29.44 14.37
N GLU A 490 -0.11 30.00 15.45
CA GLU A 490 0.39 29.92 16.83
C GLU A 490 0.30 28.50 17.37
N GLY A 491 -0.80 27.80 17.09
CA GLY A 491 -1.06 26.42 17.52
C GLY A 491 -0.18 25.38 16.80
N ALA A 492 0.44 25.74 15.69
CA ALA A 492 1.36 24.87 14.98
C ALA A 492 2.73 24.86 15.67
N THR A 493 2.90 23.96 16.63
CA THR A 493 4.12 23.83 17.44
C THR A 493 4.82 22.50 17.20
N VAL A 494 6.11 22.39 17.56
CA VAL A 494 6.86 21.13 17.47
C VAL A 494 6.28 20.10 18.42
N GLU A 495 5.88 20.53 19.61
CA GLU A 495 5.27 19.67 20.65
C GLU A 495 3.97 19.04 20.14
N LEU A 496 3.10 19.82 19.47
CA LEU A 496 1.89 19.28 18.84
C LEU A 496 2.24 18.24 17.78
N ILE A 497 3.23 18.51 16.92
CA ILE A 497 3.65 17.57 15.86
C ILE A 497 4.14 16.26 16.47
N GLU A 498 4.93 16.31 17.55
CA GLU A 498 5.40 15.11 18.25
C GLU A 498 4.25 14.29 18.85
N LEU A 499 3.26 14.95 19.44
CA LEU A 499 2.06 14.28 19.93
C LEU A 499 1.24 13.64 18.78
N LEU A 500 1.11 14.34 17.65
CA LEU A 500 0.44 13.81 16.47
C LEU A 500 1.14 12.57 15.90
N HIS A 501 2.47 12.48 16.01
CA HIS A 501 3.22 11.27 15.62
C HIS A 501 2.80 10.04 16.43
N GLY A 502 2.28 10.20 17.65
CA GLY A 502 1.68 9.12 18.44
C GLY A 502 0.47 8.48 17.74
N ALA A 503 -0.28 9.24 16.93
CA ALA A 503 -1.36 8.69 16.12
C ALA A 503 -0.87 7.94 14.86
N GLY A 504 0.43 7.96 14.52
CA GLY A 504 1.05 7.14 13.46
C GLY A 504 1.23 5.67 13.86
N PRO A 505 1.66 4.80 12.95
CA PRO A 505 2.11 5.08 11.59
C PRO A 505 0.96 5.51 10.67
N PHE A 506 1.25 6.43 9.75
CA PHE A 506 0.27 6.94 8.79
C PHE A 506 0.41 6.23 7.45
N GLY A 507 -0.73 5.93 6.81
CA GLY A 507 -0.84 5.24 5.54
C GLY A 507 -2.29 4.91 5.21
N ALA A 508 -2.53 3.81 4.48
CA ALA A 508 -3.87 3.32 4.20
C ALA A 508 -4.65 3.11 5.52
N GLY A 509 -5.94 3.43 5.55
CA GLY A 509 -6.79 3.32 6.74
C GLY A 509 -6.49 4.30 7.88
N ASN A 510 -5.28 4.87 7.95
CA ASN A 510 -4.88 5.88 8.94
C ASN A 510 -4.12 7.04 8.25
N PRO A 511 -4.81 7.92 7.51
CA PRO A 511 -4.15 8.98 6.76
C PRO A 511 -3.48 10.02 7.67
N ARG A 512 -2.38 10.64 7.20
CA ARG A 512 -1.72 11.75 7.91
C ARG A 512 -2.74 12.85 8.23
N PRO A 513 -2.73 13.40 9.45
CA PRO A 513 -3.64 14.47 9.83
C PRO A 513 -3.51 15.69 8.93
N ARG A 514 -4.64 16.17 8.41
CA ARG A 514 -4.72 17.35 7.55
C ARG A 514 -5.50 18.44 8.25
N PHE A 515 -4.86 19.59 8.37
CA PHE A 515 -5.43 20.78 9.01
C PHE A 515 -5.67 21.89 8.00
N VAL A 516 -6.53 22.82 8.36
CA VAL A 516 -6.69 24.08 7.65
C VAL A 516 -6.18 25.21 8.54
N LEU A 517 -5.42 26.13 7.96
CA LEU A 517 -5.13 27.44 8.52
C LEU A 517 -6.15 28.41 7.91
N PRO A 518 -7.21 28.80 8.68
CA PRO A 518 -8.28 29.63 8.14
C PRO A 518 -7.84 31.09 8.01
N ALA A 519 -8.22 31.73 6.90
CA ALA A 519 -8.04 33.16 6.65
C ALA A 519 -6.63 33.69 6.98
N VAL A 520 -5.59 33.01 6.47
CA VAL A 520 -4.19 33.44 6.67
C VAL A 520 -3.68 34.26 5.48
N SER A 521 -2.79 35.20 5.75
CA SER A 521 -2.11 36.00 4.74
C SER A 521 -0.76 35.36 4.37
N PRO A 522 -0.55 35.01 3.08
CA PRO A 522 0.77 34.61 2.60
C PRO A 522 1.74 35.79 2.57
N ILE A 523 2.92 35.60 3.17
CA ILE A 523 3.97 36.62 3.26
C ILE A 523 5.24 36.07 2.59
N ASN A 524 5.90 36.89 1.79
CA ASN A 524 7.12 36.54 1.08
C ASN A 524 7.00 35.24 0.24
N ALA A 525 5.87 35.06 -0.43
CA ALA A 525 5.65 33.94 -1.31
C ALA A 525 6.60 34.04 -2.52
N ARG A 526 7.30 32.94 -2.81
CA ARG A 526 8.28 32.85 -3.89
C ARG A 526 8.45 31.42 -4.38
N ILE A 527 8.87 31.27 -5.63
CA ILE A 527 9.26 29.98 -6.18
C ILE A 527 10.63 29.59 -5.62
N VAL A 528 10.78 28.34 -5.17
CA VAL A 528 12.02 27.74 -4.69
C VAL A 528 12.24 26.41 -5.43
N GLY A 529 13.52 26.09 -5.71
CA GLY A 529 13.81 24.97 -6.61
C GLY A 529 13.29 25.26 -8.03
N THR A 530 12.80 24.24 -8.70
CA THR A 530 12.25 24.34 -10.06
C THR A 530 10.79 24.75 -10.10
N ASP A 531 9.98 24.23 -9.16
CA ASP A 531 8.51 24.24 -9.26
C ASP A 531 7.77 24.30 -7.90
N HIS A 532 8.47 24.62 -6.79
CA HIS A 532 7.86 24.68 -5.47
C HIS A 532 7.55 26.13 -5.07
N VAL A 533 6.49 26.35 -4.30
CA VAL A 533 6.16 27.67 -3.72
C VAL A 533 6.43 27.64 -2.22
N SER A 534 7.25 28.56 -1.72
CA SER A 534 7.53 28.74 -0.29
C SER A 534 7.04 30.11 0.17
N CYS A 535 6.42 30.16 1.35
CA CYS A 535 5.93 31.39 1.96
C CYS A 535 5.93 31.27 3.49
N PHE A 536 5.58 32.37 4.17
CA PHE A 536 5.13 32.35 5.54
C PHE A 536 3.64 32.61 5.58
N LEU A 537 2.92 31.89 6.44
CA LEU A 537 1.49 32.07 6.71
C LEU A 537 1.33 32.76 8.05
N ALA A 538 0.58 33.85 8.10
CA ALA A 538 0.33 34.60 9.31
C ALA A 538 -1.15 35.02 9.40
N PRO A 539 -1.70 35.24 10.61
CA PRO A 539 -3.00 35.88 10.78
C PRO A 539 -3.01 37.28 10.18
N PRO A 540 -4.13 37.78 9.61
CA PRO A 540 -4.21 39.11 9.01
C PRO A 540 -3.89 40.24 9.98
N GLU A 541 -4.26 40.08 11.26
CA GLU A 541 -4.01 41.03 12.36
C GLU A 541 -2.54 41.02 12.84
N GLY A 542 -1.70 40.17 12.28
CA GLY A 542 -0.35 39.94 12.72
C GLY A 542 -0.23 38.82 13.75
N GLY A 543 0.98 38.41 14.08
CA GLY A 543 1.24 37.30 15.00
C GLY A 543 2.39 36.41 14.53
N LYS A 544 2.40 35.17 15.01
CA LYS A 544 3.40 34.16 14.63
C LYS A 544 3.32 33.83 13.15
N ARG A 545 4.47 33.86 12.49
CA ARG A 545 4.63 33.45 11.09
C ARG A 545 5.04 31.99 11.03
N LEU A 546 4.23 31.15 10.38
CA LEU A 546 4.50 29.75 10.17
C LEU A 546 5.11 29.56 8.79
N LYS A 547 6.32 28.99 8.70
CA LYS A 547 6.94 28.63 7.42
C LYS A 547 6.09 27.61 6.69
N ALA A 548 5.83 27.81 5.40
CA ALA A 548 5.06 26.90 4.58
C ALA A 548 5.73 26.61 3.25
N ILE A 549 5.46 25.41 2.72
CA ILE A 549 5.92 24.98 1.41
C ILE A 549 4.79 24.24 0.68
N PHE A 550 4.63 24.54 -0.60
CA PHE A 550 3.72 23.85 -1.51
C PHE A 550 4.56 23.24 -2.64
N PHE A 551 4.74 21.93 -2.58
CA PHE A 551 5.55 21.22 -3.53
C PHE A 551 4.89 21.18 -4.92
N ARG A 552 5.65 21.39 -5.99
CA ARG A 552 5.21 21.35 -7.40
C ARG A 552 4.02 22.25 -7.70
N ALA A 553 3.94 23.40 -7.04
CA ALA A 553 2.80 24.30 -7.13
C ALA A 553 2.99 25.49 -8.06
N ALA A 554 4.20 25.75 -8.55
CA ALA A 554 4.44 26.82 -9.51
C ALA A 554 3.64 26.56 -10.81
N GLY A 555 2.91 27.58 -11.25
CA GLY A 555 2.00 27.48 -12.41
C GLY A 555 0.67 26.79 -12.14
N THR A 556 0.41 26.26 -10.93
CA THR A 556 -0.90 25.75 -10.55
C THR A 556 -1.81 26.87 -10.01
N PRO A 557 -3.15 26.76 -10.12
CA PRO A 557 -4.06 27.79 -9.58
C PRO A 557 -3.84 28.08 -8.09
N GLY A 558 -3.56 27.07 -7.26
CA GLY A 558 -3.26 27.24 -5.84
C GLY A 558 -1.92 27.93 -5.58
N GLY A 559 -0.87 27.57 -6.35
CA GLY A 559 0.42 28.23 -6.28
C GLY A 559 0.37 29.69 -6.69
N GLU A 560 -0.35 30.00 -7.78
CA GLU A 560 -0.58 31.37 -8.25
C GLU A 560 -1.38 32.20 -7.24
N ALA A 561 -2.38 31.59 -6.58
CA ALA A 561 -3.13 32.27 -5.52
C ALA A 561 -2.23 32.68 -4.35
N LEU A 562 -1.25 31.86 -3.96
CA LEU A 562 -0.28 32.18 -2.91
C LEU A 562 0.70 33.29 -3.38
N LEU A 563 1.22 33.20 -4.61
CA LEU A 563 2.19 34.15 -5.15
C LEU A 563 1.59 35.55 -5.36
N ASN A 564 0.29 35.60 -5.68
CA ASN A 564 -0.42 36.84 -6.06
C ASN A 564 -1.36 37.35 -4.95
N ALA A 565 -1.31 36.83 -3.74
CA ALA A 565 -2.26 37.17 -2.67
C ALA A 565 -2.24 38.66 -2.26
N ARG A 566 -1.12 39.40 -2.45
CA ARG A 566 -0.98 40.86 -2.23
C ARG A 566 -1.67 41.40 -0.97
N GLY A 567 -1.54 40.68 0.15
CA GLY A 567 -2.20 41.04 1.43
C GLY A 567 -3.63 40.52 1.57
N GLY A 568 -4.17 39.81 0.57
CA GLY A 568 -5.41 39.05 0.71
C GLY A 568 -5.26 37.86 1.64
N VAL A 569 -6.40 37.32 2.08
CA VAL A 569 -6.45 36.15 2.97
C VAL A 569 -6.91 34.92 2.21
N LEU A 570 -6.36 33.78 2.57
CA LEU A 570 -6.65 32.47 1.97
C LEU A 570 -6.90 31.44 3.08
N HIS A 571 -7.74 30.46 2.79
CA HIS A 571 -7.76 29.22 3.54
C HIS A 571 -6.69 28.26 2.98
N VAL A 572 -5.82 27.74 3.82
CA VAL A 572 -4.70 26.89 3.38
C VAL A 572 -4.79 25.53 4.07
N ALA A 573 -5.01 24.48 3.29
CA ALA A 573 -5.08 23.10 3.77
C ALA A 573 -3.76 22.36 3.58
N GLY A 574 -3.39 21.52 4.54
CA GLY A 574 -2.16 20.74 4.49
C GLY A 574 -1.86 20.02 5.80
N HIS A 575 -0.64 19.59 5.97
CA HIS A 575 -0.19 18.90 7.18
C HIS A 575 1.01 19.58 7.82
N LEU A 576 1.17 19.32 9.11
CA LEU A 576 2.32 19.78 9.87
C LEU A 576 3.53 18.87 9.67
N ASN A 577 4.71 19.45 9.64
CA ASN A 577 6.00 18.76 9.58
C ASN A 577 7.02 19.47 10.45
N ILE A 578 8.10 18.78 10.84
CA ILE A 578 9.25 19.38 11.51
C ILE A 578 10.34 19.63 10.47
N ASP A 579 10.67 20.89 10.25
CA ASP A 579 11.84 21.29 9.45
C ASP A 579 13.09 21.18 10.33
N THR A 580 14.03 20.32 9.92
CA THR A 580 15.29 20.07 10.65
C THR A 580 16.49 20.77 9.99
N TRP A 581 16.24 21.66 9.03
CA TRP A 581 17.30 22.36 8.30
C TRP A 581 18.29 23.09 9.25
N GLN A 582 19.58 22.85 9.05
CA GLN A 582 20.67 23.37 9.88
C GLN A 582 20.61 22.97 11.37
N GLY A 583 20.04 21.82 11.70
CA GLY A 583 19.95 21.32 13.07
C GLY A 583 18.88 22.01 13.95
N ASN A 584 18.16 22.99 13.43
CA ASN A 584 17.06 23.63 14.14
C ASN A 584 15.74 22.90 13.85
N ARG A 585 15.03 22.53 14.92
CA ARG A 585 13.71 21.92 14.83
C ARG A 585 12.63 23.00 14.87
N LYS A 586 11.96 23.23 13.74
CA LYS A 586 10.89 24.22 13.63
C LYS A 586 9.65 23.60 12.96
N ALA A 587 8.48 24.02 13.43
CA ALA A 587 7.23 23.64 12.77
C ALA A 587 7.18 24.25 11.35
N GLN A 588 6.78 23.45 10.38
CA GLN A 588 6.54 23.81 8.99
C GLN A 588 5.18 23.28 8.56
N PHE A 589 4.48 24.03 7.71
CA PHE A 589 3.24 23.61 7.11
C PHE A 589 3.49 23.18 5.66
N VAL A 590 3.18 21.94 5.35
CA VAL A 590 3.24 21.42 3.97
C VAL A 590 1.86 21.59 3.36
N ILE A 591 1.76 22.51 2.40
CA ILE A 591 0.50 22.86 1.75
C ILE A 591 0.12 21.77 0.75
N GLU A 592 -1.16 21.38 0.72
CA GLU A 592 -1.72 20.42 -0.22
C GLU A 592 -2.86 21.01 -1.06
N ASP A 593 -3.49 22.09 -0.56
CA ASP A 593 -4.55 22.78 -1.27
C ASP A 593 -4.79 24.19 -0.71
N VAL A 594 -5.40 25.05 -1.53
CA VAL A 594 -5.67 26.45 -1.19
C VAL A 594 -7.07 26.82 -1.64
N ALA A 595 -7.79 27.59 -0.83
CA ALA A 595 -9.10 28.11 -1.18
C ALA A 595 -9.22 29.60 -0.85
N GLN A 596 -10.14 30.28 -1.49
CA GLN A 596 -10.45 31.67 -1.18
C GLN A 596 -11.10 31.74 0.20
N ALA A 597 -10.65 32.66 1.05
CA ALA A 597 -11.36 33.01 2.27
C ALA A 597 -12.46 34.00 1.92
N ILE A 598 -13.71 33.59 2.12
CA ILE A 598 -14.91 34.42 1.86
C ILE A 598 -15.34 35.06 3.17
#